data_c45e5485bc11b4f81ef4ea1f1d5f77b7
#
_entry.id   c45e5485bc11b4f81ef4ea1f1d5f77b7
#
_cell.length_a   1.000
_cell.length_b   1.000
_cell.length_c   1.000
_cell.angle_alpha   90.00
_cell.angle_beta   90.00
_cell.angle_gamma   90.00
#
_symmetry.space_group_name_H-M   'P 1'
#
loop_
_entity.id
_entity.type
_entity.pdbx_description
1 polymer ?
#
loop_
_entity_poly.entity_id
_entity_poly.type
_entity_poly.pdbx_seq_one_letter_code
_entity_poly.pdbx_strand_id
1 'polypeptide(L)'
;MALLERVATLVRANLNDLIDKAEDPEKMIKQVILDMQNQLLQVKTQVAISIADQHVLEKKLKENEDSERQWIKRAEMAVDKHDESLARAALERSMTYKNMAESLRQQVEDQKAQVENLKAALLKLQQKLVEAQSKSDMLIAQHRRSRAMHKANDASRAMGDDSNAAAFDRMKDKVQHTEAATQANSELLSDDVDDRFAALEKEREIDRLLAELKAKRG
;
A
#
# COMPACT_ATOMS: atom_id res chain seq x y z
N MET A 1 -13.26 -2.56 12.78
CA MET A 1 -14.18 -1.98 11.76
C MET A 1 -14.04 -0.46 11.65
N ALA A 2 -13.91 0.29 12.74
CA ALA A 2 -13.84 1.76 12.70
C ALA A 2 -12.66 2.39 11.91
N LEU A 3 -11.51 1.72 11.78
CA LEU A 3 -10.33 2.24 11.05
C LEU A 3 -10.53 2.18 9.53
N LEU A 4 -11.05 1.07 9.02
CA LEU A 4 -11.32 0.91 7.57
C LEU A 4 -12.46 1.82 7.11
N GLU A 5 -13.46 2.09 7.95
CA GLU A 5 -14.53 3.05 7.67
C GLU A 5 -14.03 4.50 7.62
N ARG A 6 -13.16 4.90 8.54
CA ARG A 6 -12.55 6.25 8.52
C ARG A 6 -11.70 6.47 7.28
N VAL A 7 -10.92 5.46 6.89
CA VAL A 7 -10.12 5.48 5.66
C VAL A 7 -11.03 5.57 4.43
N ALA A 8 -12.12 4.80 4.38
CA ALA A 8 -13.08 4.85 3.28
C ALA A 8 -13.78 6.22 3.17
N THR A 9 -14.03 6.88 4.30
CA THR A 9 -14.66 8.21 4.34
C THR A 9 -13.72 9.30 3.82
N LEU A 10 -12.42 9.25 4.15
CA LEU A 10 -11.42 10.19 3.64
C LEU A 10 -11.12 10.00 2.16
N VAL A 11 -11.11 8.74 1.70
CA VAL A 11 -10.97 8.42 0.25
C VAL A 11 -12.18 8.90 -0.56
N ARG A 12 -13.37 9.01 0.07
CA ARG A 12 -14.58 9.54 -0.56
C ARG A 12 -14.67 11.07 -0.50
N ALA A 13 -13.91 11.73 0.37
CA ALA A 13 -13.86 13.18 0.42
C ALA A 13 -13.44 13.69 -0.97
N ASN A 14 -14.37 14.35 -1.64
CA ASN A 14 -14.15 14.90 -2.98
C ASN A 14 -13.16 16.06 -2.84
N LEU A 15 -11.89 15.84 -3.20
CA LEU A 15 -10.86 16.89 -3.12
C LEU A 15 -11.31 18.19 -3.82
N ASN A 16 -12.15 18.08 -4.85
CA ASN A 16 -12.70 19.23 -5.55
C ASN A 16 -13.62 20.08 -4.66
N ASP A 17 -14.51 19.44 -3.86
CA ASP A 17 -15.43 20.17 -2.97
C ASP A 17 -14.72 20.89 -1.81
N LEU A 18 -13.52 20.39 -1.45
CA LEU A 18 -12.67 21.01 -0.43
C LEU A 18 -11.94 22.26 -0.96
N ILE A 19 -11.60 22.25 -2.24
CA ILE A 19 -10.88 23.34 -2.91
C ILE A 19 -11.80 24.56 -3.13
N ASP A 20 -13.02 24.32 -3.56
CA ASP A 20 -13.98 25.39 -3.89
C ASP A 20 -14.43 26.22 -2.67
N LYS A 21 -14.24 25.69 -1.45
CA LYS A 21 -14.68 26.32 -0.19
C LYS A 21 -13.56 26.88 0.67
N ALA A 22 -12.28 26.71 0.27
CA ALA A 22 -11.14 27.04 1.12
C ALA A 22 -10.53 28.39 0.81
N GLU A 23 -10.19 29.16 1.85
CA GLU A 23 -9.36 30.38 1.72
C GLU A 23 -7.94 30.09 1.20
N ASP A 24 -7.37 28.92 1.53
CA ASP A 24 -6.05 28.46 1.06
C ASP A 24 -6.14 26.97 0.64
N PRO A 25 -6.56 26.70 -0.60
CA PRO A 25 -6.71 25.34 -1.10
C PRO A 25 -5.41 24.53 -1.07
N GLU A 26 -4.26 25.17 -1.30
CA GLU A 26 -2.96 24.50 -1.32
C GLU A 26 -2.60 23.92 0.06
N LYS A 27 -2.82 24.66 1.14
CA LYS A 27 -2.57 24.17 2.50
C LYS A 27 -3.52 23.04 2.88
N MET A 28 -4.80 23.18 2.52
CA MET A 28 -5.80 22.17 2.83
C MET A 28 -5.52 20.85 2.13
N ILE A 29 -5.17 20.88 0.85
CA ILE A 29 -4.81 19.67 0.09
C ILE A 29 -3.59 18.98 0.72
N LYS A 30 -2.53 19.74 1.04
CA LYS A 30 -1.34 19.20 1.70
C LYS A 30 -1.67 18.55 3.04
N GLN A 31 -2.57 19.16 3.83
CA GLN A 31 -3.00 18.60 5.11
C GLN A 31 -3.74 17.26 4.89
N VAL A 32 -4.66 17.18 3.93
CA VAL A 32 -5.37 15.94 3.60
C VAL A 32 -4.41 14.81 3.21
N ILE A 33 -3.40 15.12 2.38
CA ILE A 33 -2.36 14.14 2.01
C ILE A 33 -1.57 13.68 3.23
N LEU A 34 -1.19 14.59 4.11
CA LEU A 34 -0.48 14.25 5.35
C LEU A 34 -1.33 13.36 6.27
N ASP A 35 -2.62 13.65 6.40
CA ASP A 35 -3.55 12.84 7.18
C ASP A 35 -3.72 11.44 6.58
N MET A 36 -3.80 11.31 5.25
CA MET A 36 -3.81 10.02 4.57
C MET A 36 -2.52 9.22 4.80
N GLN A 37 -1.35 9.88 4.76
CA GLN A 37 -0.06 9.24 5.04
C GLN A 37 0.02 8.73 6.49
N ASN A 38 -0.43 9.52 7.46
CA ASN A 38 -0.48 9.12 8.86
C ASN A 38 -1.41 7.91 9.08
N GLN A 39 -2.56 7.90 8.42
CA GLN A 39 -3.48 6.76 8.48
C GLN A 39 -2.91 5.51 7.82
N LEU A 40 -2.23 5.65 6.68
CA LEU A 40 -1.53 4.55 6.03
C LEU A 40 -0.50 3.92 6.97
N LEU A 41 0.25 4.75 7.70
CA LEU A 41 1.22 4.28 8.70
C LEU A 41 0.54 3.50 9.83
N GLN A 42 -0.59 3.99 10.34
CA GLN A 42 -1.37 3.28 11.39
C GLN A 42 -1.88 1.93 10.89
N VAL A 43 -2.44 1.86 9.67
CA VAL A 43 -2.90 0.61 9.07
C VAL A 43 -1.72 -0.36 8.87
N LYS A 44 -0.57 0.14 8.38
CA LYS A 44 0.64 -0.67 8.21
C LYS A 44 1.12 -1.27 9.54
N THR A 45 1.08 -0.49 10.60
CA THR A 45 1.40 -0.97 11.95
C THR A 45 0.43 -2.05 12.40
N GLN A 46 -0.88 -1.86 12.19
CA GLN A 46 -1.89 -2.85 12.56
C GLN A 46 -1.73 -4.17 11.77
N VAL A 47 -1.40 -4.09 10.49
CA VAL A 47 -1.08 -5.27 9.67
C VAL A 47 0.13 -6.01 10.25
N ALA A 48 1.18 -5.29 10.64
CA ALA A 48 2.38 -5.90 11.23
C ALA A 48 2.06 -6.60 12.56
N ILE A 49 1.22 -6.01 13.42
CA ILE A 49 0.74 -6.64 14.66
C ILE A 49 -0.04 -7.92 14.34
N SER A 50 -0.98 -7.88 13.40
CA SER A 50 -1.78 -9.04 13.02
C SER A 50 -0.93 -10.18 12.44
N ILE A 51 0.14 -9.88 11.73
CA ILE A 51 1.12 -10.88 11.26
C ILE A 51 1.89 -11.48 12.44
N ALA A 52 2.31 -10.66 13.40
CA ALA A 52 2.98 -11.15 14.60
C ALA A 52 2.08 -12.08 15.42
N ASP A 53 0.79 -11.74 15.58
CA ASP A 53 -0.20 -12.58 16.26
C ASP A 53 -0.40 -13.92 15.52
N GLN A 54 -0.44 -13.91 14.19
CA GLN A 54 -0.48 -15.13 13.38
C GLN A 54 0.72 -16.03 13.70
N HIS A 55 1.94 -15.51 13.70
CA HIS A 55 3.13 -16.29 14.01
C HIS A 55 3.13 -16.85 15.44
N VAL A 56 2.59 -16.10 16.41
CA VAL A 56 2.42 -16.60 17.77
C VAL A 56 1.44 -17.77 17.83
N LEU A 57 0.32 -17.69 17.11
CA LEU A 57 -0.66 -18.79 17.01
C LEU A 57 -0.06 -20.03 16.32
N GLU A 58 0.65 -19.84 15.20
CA GLU A 58 1.34 -20.92 14.49
C GLU A 58 2.38 -21.63 15.38
N LYS A 59 3.13 -20.87 16.17
CA LYS A 59 4.08 -21.42 17.14
C LYS A 59 3.36 -22.26 18.20
N LYS A 60 2.28 -21.75 18.80
CA LYS A 60 1.49 -22.50 19.80
C LYS A 60 0.88 -23.77 19.20
N LEU A 61 0.38 -23.71 17.97
CA LEU A 61 -0.12 -24.89 17.26
C LEU A 61 0.96 -25.95 17.15
N LYS A 62 2.14 -25.58 16.67
CA LYS A 62 3.28 -26.49 16.54
C LYS A 62 3.70 -27.10 17.88
N GLU A 63 3.77 -26.30 18.94
CA GLU A 63 4.11 -26.78 20.30
C GLU A 63 3.09 -27.83 20.80
N ASN A 64 1.80 -27.65 20.52
CA ASN A 64 0.78 -28.62 20.90
C ASN A 64 0.85 -29.89 20.05
N GLU A 65 1.09 -29.79 18.73
CA GLU A 65 1.30 -30.94 17.85
C GLU A 65 2.56 -31.74 18.23
N ASP A 66 3.62 -31.05 18.62
CA ASP A 66 4.85 -31.69 19.13
C ASP A 66 4.60 -32.42 20.46
N SER A 67 3.80 -31.80 21.34
CA SER A 67 3.42 -32.42 22.62
C SER A 67 2.53 -33.66 22.42
N GLU A 68 1.55 -33.58 21.53
CA GLU A 68 0.73 -34.73 21.11
C GLU A 68 1.63 -35.91 20.67
N ARG A 69 2.56 -35.64 19.73
CA ARG A 69 3.49 -36.65 19.22
C ARG A 69 4.37 -37.26 20.32
N GLN A 70 4.81 -36.46 21.26
CA GLN A 70 5.62 -36.94 22.40
C GLN A 70 4.80 -37.87 23.32
N TRP A 71 3.53 -37.53 23.60
CA TRP A 71 2.67 -38.35 24.43
C TRP A 71 2.28 -39.65 23.75
N ILE A 72 2.08 -39.67 22.43
CA ILE A 72 1.90 -40.91 21.65
C ILE A 72 3.11 -41.83 21.80
N LYS A 73 4.35 -41.29 21.61
CA LYS A 73 5.58 -42.08 21.81
C LYS A 73 5.72 -42.63 23.22
N ARG A 74 5.29 -41.89 24.24
CA ARG A 74 5.28 -42.39 25.63
C ARG A 74 4.25 -43.49 25.83
N ALA A 75 3.10 -43.38 25.20
CA ALA A 75 2.11 -44.44 25.22
C ALA A 75 2.64 -45.75 24.57
N GLU A 76 3.31 -45.64 23.42
CA GLU A 76 3.97 -46.77 22.76
C GLU A 76 5.00 -47.44 23.67
N MET A 77 5.85 -46.65 24.32
CA MET A 77 6.84 -47.18 25.29
C MET A 77 6.19 -47.88 26.51
N ALA A 78 5.01 -47.43 26.95
CA ALA A 78 4.28 -48.03 28.05
C ALA A 78 3.65 -49.37 27.62
N VAL A 79 3.16 -49.46 26.39
CA VAL A 79 2.67 -50.69 25.77
C VAL A 79 3.76 -51.75 25.66
N ASP A 80 4.96 -51.34 25.20
CA ASP A 80 6.13 -52.23 25.10
C ASP A 80 6.54 -52.81 26.46
N LYS A 81 6.28 -52.06 27.56
CA LYS A 81 6.53 -52.48 28.94
C LYS A 81 5.34 -53.23 29.59
N HIS A 82 4.27 -53.49 28.83
CA HIS A 82 3.02 -54.10 29.27
C HIS A 82 2.32 -53.33 30.40
N ASP A 83 2.56 -52.02 30.51
CA ASP A 83 1.88 -51.14 31.48
C ASP A 83 0.68 -50.46 30.80
N GLU A 84 -0.45 -51.15 30.76
CA GLU A 84 -1.66 -50.69 30.12
C GLU A 84 -2.24 -49.44 30.80
N SER A 85 -2.06 -49.31 32.13
CA SER A 85 -2.58 -48.17 32.87
C SER A 85 -1.85 -46.88 32.50
N LEU A 86 -0.51 -46.93 32.40
CA LEU A 86 0.34 -45.82 31.98
C LEU A 86 0.11 -45.44 30.48
N ALA A 87 -0.09 -46.46 29.63
CA ALA A 87 -0.42 -46.24 28.23
C ALA A 87 -1.75 -45.49 28.06
N ARG A 88 -2.80 -45.85 28.81
CA ARG A 88 -4.09 -45.13 28.81
C ARG A 88 -3.92 -43.67 29.27
N ALA A 89 -3.23 -43.43 30.37
CA ALA A 89 -3.00 -42.10 30.86
C ALA A 89 -2.19 -41.24 29.87
N ALA A 90 -1.22 -41.80 29.17
CA ALA A 90 -0.47 -41.13 28.12
C ALA A 90 -1.35 -40.79 26.91
N LEU A 91 -2.23 -41.68 26.48
CA LEU A 91 -3.18 -41.43 25.40
C LEU A 91 -4.21 -40.34 25.76
N GLU A 92 -4.71 -40.33 26.99
CA GLU A 92 -5.62 -39.24 27.43
C GLU A 92 -4.95 -37.85 27.32
N ARG A 93 -3.65 -37.79 27.71
CA ARG A 93 -2.88 -36.55 27.54
C ARG A 93 -2.68 -36.22 26.05
N SER A 94 -2.38 -37.20 25.20
CA SER A 94 -2.22 -36.94 23.77
C SER A 94 -3.53 -36.39 23.15
N MET A 95 -4.67 -36.94 23.55
CA MET A 95 -5.99 -36.47 23.12
C MET A 95 -6.27 -35.03 23.54
N THR A 96 -5.83 -34.66 24.74
CA THR A 96 -5.97 -33.28 25.22
C THR A 96 -5.17 -32.31 24.33
N TYR A 97 -3.90 -32.61 24.03
CA TYR A 97 -3.08 -31.79 23.14
C TYR A 97 -3.59 -31.78 21.71
N LYS A 98 -4.11 -32.90 21.20
CA LYS A 98 -4.77 -33.00 19.91
C LYS A 98 -5.96 -32.05 19.80
N ASN A 99 -6.86 -32.05 20.78
CA ASN A 99 -8.02 -31.14 20.80
C ASN A 99 -7.59 -29.66 20.87
N MET A 100 -6.53 -29.35 21.64
CA MET A 100 -5.95 -28.01 21.67
C MET A 100 -5.34 -27.62 20.33
N ALA A 101 -4.61 -28.51 19.67
CA ALA A 101 -4.04 -28.29 18.35
C ALA A 101 -5.13 -28.05 17.29
N GLU A 102 -6.23 -28.80 17.34
CA GLU A 102 -7.35 -28.65 16.41
C GLU A 102 -8.05 -27.28 16.55
N SER A 103 -8.28 -26.85 17.79
CA SER A 103 -8.80 -25.50 18.07
C SER A 103 -7.84 -24.40 17.61
N LEU A 104 -6.54 -24.56 17.85
CA LEU A 104 -5.53 -23.60 17.39
C LEU A 104 -5.41 -23.57 15.86
N ARG A 105 -5.55 -24.71 15.19
CA ARG A 105 -5.53 -24.79 13.73
C ARG A 105 -6.63 -23.93 13.11
N GLN A 106 -7.84 -24.03 13.65
CA GLN A 106 -8.95 -23.19 13.20
C GLN A 106 -8.63 -21.69 13.42
N GLN A 107 -8.10 -21.33 14.58
CA GLN A 107 -7.73 -19.94 14.87
C GLN A 107 -6.62 -19.42 13.95
N VAL A 108 -5.65 -20.26 13.59
CA VAL A 108 -4.58 -19.92 12.63
C VAL A 108 -5.17 -19.63 11.25
N GLU A 109 -6.09 -20.47 10.77
CA GLU A 109 -6.73 -20.26 9.47
C GLU A 109 -7.57 -18.97 9.45
N ASP A 110 -8.34 -18.72 10.51
CA ASP A 110 -9.12 -17.47 10.63
C ASP A 110 -8.21 -16.24 10.67
N GLN A 111 -7.10 -16.32 11.42
CA GLN A 111 -6.12 -15.24 11.50
C GLN A 111 -5.39 -15.01 10.16
N LYS A 112 -5.05 -16.05 9.42
CA LYS A 112 -4.47 -15.94 8.07
C LYS A 112 -5.43 -15.22 7.13
N ALA A 113 -6.69 -15.60 7.11
CA ALA A 113 -7.69 -14.94 6.28
C ALA A 113 -7.82 -13.45 6.63
N GLN A 114 -7.78 -13.12 7.93
CA GLN A 114 -7.80 -11.73 8.39
C GLN A 114 -6.55 -10.95 7.95
N VAL A 115 -5.36 -11.53 8.07
CA VAL A 115 -4.09 -10.91 7.63
C VAL A 115 -4.11 -10.64 6.12
N GLU A 116 -4.56 -11.57 5.30
CA GLU A 116 -4.66 -11.38 3.85
C GLU A 116 -5.66 -10.26 3.48
N ASN A 117 -6.80 -10.19 4.16
CA ASN A 117 -7.76 -9.09 3.98
C ASN A 117 -7.15 -7.73 4.35
N LEU A 118 -6.39 -7.67 5.44
CA LEU A 118 -5.71 -6.44 5.87
C LEU A 118 -4.60 -6.03 4.88
N LYS A 119 -3.82 -6.97 4.35
CA LYS A 119 -2.81 -6.71 3.32
C LYS A 119 -3.45 -6.16 2.04
N ALA A 120 -4.56 -6.76 1.59
CA ALA A 120 -5.29 -6.28 0.43
C ALA A 120 -5.85 -4.86 0.64
N ALA A 121 -6.36 -4.56 1.83
CA ALA A 121 -6.83 -3.22 2.19
C ALA A 121 -5.68 -2.21 2.23
N LEU A 122 -4.51 -2.59 2.77
CA LEU A 122 -3.31 -1.76 2.79
C LEU A 122 -2.86 -1.40 1.37
N LEU A 123 -2.81 -2.37 0.46
CA LEU A 123 -2.44 -2.14 -0.94
C LEU A 123 -3.39 -1.14 -1.62
N LYS A 124 -4.70 -1.32 -1.45
CA LYS A 124 -5.70 -0.38 -1.99
C LYS A 124 -5.53 1.03 -1.44
N LEU A 125 -5.19 1.14 -0.16
CA LEU A 125 -4.96 2.43 0.47
C LEU A 125 -3.70 3.11 -0.07
N GLN A 126 -2.62 2.36 -0.30
CA GLN A 126 -1.40 2.88 -0.94
C GLN A 126 -1.68 3.41 -2.35
N GLN A 127 -2.42 2.66 -3.16
CA GLN A 127 -2.82 3.09 -4.50
C GLN A 127 -3.64 4.39 -4.45
N LYS A 128 -4.59 4.47 -3.51
CA LYS A 128 -5.41 5.68 -3.34
C LYS A 128 -4.61 6.89 -2.87
N LEU A 129 -3.58 6.70 -2.05
CA LEU A 129 -2.69 7.78 -1.66
C LEU A 129 -1.90 8.32 -2.86
N VAL A 130 -1.38 7.44 -3.72
CA VAL A 130 -0.68 7.84 -4.96
C VAL A 130 -1.61 8.62 -5.88
N GLU A 131 -2.84 8.11 -6.11
CA GLU A 131 -3.85 8.83 -6.90
C GLU A 131 -4.16 10.22 -6.31
N ALA A 132 -4.32 10.29 -5.00
CA ALA A 132 -4.60 11.55 -4.29
C ALA A 132 -3.44 12.53 -4.41
N GLN A 133 -2.19 12.06 -4.32
CA GLN A 133 -0.99 12.89 -4.51
C GLN A 133 -0.93 13.46 -5.92
N SER A 134 -1.10 12.64 -6.95
CA SER A 134 -1.10 13.11 -8.35
C SER A 134 -2.20 14.15 -8.60
N LYS A 135 -3.41 13.92 -8.07
CA LYS A 135 -4.49 14.90 -8.16
C LYS A 135 -4.17 16.19 -7.40
N SER A 136 -3.58 16.09 -6.22
CA SER A 136 -3.14 17.23 -5.42
C SER A 136 -2.18 18.12 -6.21
N ASP A 137 -1.15 17.53 -6.82
CA ASP A 137 -0.14 18.27 -7.58
C ASP A 137 -0.75 18.98 -8.77
N MET A 138 -1.65 18.31 -9.49
CA MET A 138 -2.38 18.90 -10.61
C MET A 138 -3.27 20.07 -10.17
N LEU A 139 -4.00 19.93 -9.08
CA LEU A 139 -4.90 20.97 -8.57
C LEU A 139 -4.13 22.18 -8.03
N ILE A 140 -3.00 21.94 -7.35
CA ILE A 140 -2.10 23.01 -6.88
C ILE A 140 -1.53 23.78 -8.08
N ALA A 141 -1.08 23.08 -9.12
CA ALA A 141 -0.58 23.71 -10.34
C ALA A 141 -1.68 24.56 -11.04
N GLN A 142 -2.88 24.03 -11.16
CA GLN A 142 -4.03 24.71 -11.74
C GLN A 142 -4.42 25.94 -10.92
N HIS A 143 -4.45 25.86 -9.61
CA HIS A 143 -4.74 27.01 -8.72
C HIS A 143 -3.69 28.09 -8.85
N ARG A 144 -2.39 27.74 -8.85
CA ARG A 144 -1.28 28.71 -9.04
C ARG A 144 -1.38 29.42 -10.40
N ARG A 145 -1.72 28.67 -11.44
CA ARG A 145 -1.93 29.22 -12.79
C ARG A 145 -3.10 30.22 -12.81
N SER A 146 -4.26 29.84 -12.27
CA SER A 146 -5.43 30.72 -12.17
C SER A 146 -5.09 32.01 -11.40
N ARG A 147 -4.42 31.89 -10.26
CA ARG A 147 -4.00 33.02 -9.45
C ARG A 147 -2.99 33.95 -10.18
N ALA A 148 -2.06 33.38 -10.96
CA ALA A 148 -1.13 34.15 -11.77
C ALA A 148 -1.85 34.92 -12.88
N MET A 149 -2.84 34.27 -13.55
CA MET A 149 -3.67 34.94 -14.58
C MET A 149 -4.53 36.05 -13.99
N HIS A 150 -5.15 35.84 -12.82
CA HIS A 150 -5.90 36.92 -12.15
C HIS A 150 -5.00 38.13 -11.82
N LYS A 151 -3.82 37.88 -11.24
CA LYS A 151 -2.86 38.96 -10.96
C LYS A 151 -2.40 39.69 -12.22
N ALA A 152 -2.17 38.98 -13.32
CA ALA A 152 -1.81 39.57 -14.61
C ALA A 152 -2.94 40.43 -15.17
N ASN A 153 -4.19 39.95 -15.09
CA ASN A 153 -5.36 40.74 -15.55
C ASN A 153 -5.59 41.99 -14.67
N ASP A 154 -5.42 41.86 -13.34
CA ASP A 154 -5.57 43.00 -12.43
C ASP A 154 -4.49 44.04 -12.67
N ALA A 155 -3.24 43.61 -12.88
CA ALA A 155 -2.13 44.54 -13.25
C ALA A 155 -2.40 45.20 -14.60
N SER A 156 -2.93 44.48 -15.59
CA SER A 156 -3.28 45.07 -16.90
C SER A 156 -4.40 46.11 -16.81
N ARG A 157 -5.38 45.90 -15.93
CA ARG A 157 -6.47 46.87 -15.70
C ARG A 157 -6.04 48.09 -14.92
N ALA A 158 -5.04 47.95 -14.01
CA ALA A 158 -4.55 49.04 -13.17
C ALA A 158 -3.65 50.04 -13.92
N MET A 159 -3.13 49.66 -15.06
CA MET A 159 -2.07 50.42 -15.77
C MET A 159 -2.53 50.91 -17.12
N GLY A 160 -3.52 51.62 -17.39
CA GLY A 160 -3.96 52.27 -18.64
C GLY A 160 -3.16 51.99 -19.93
N ASP A 161 -3.81 52.01 -21.01
CA ASP A 161 -3.75 51.37 -22.31
C ASP A 161 -2.44 51.38 -23.17
N ASP A 162 -1.34 52.03 -22.84
CA ASP A 162 -0.25 52.26 -23.85
C ASP A 162 1.15 51.69 -23.57
N SER A 163 1.44 51.18 -22.36
CA SER A 163 2.80 50.61 -22.11
C SER A 163 2.84 49.10 -21.85
N ASN A 164 1.72 48.41 -21.98
CA ASN A 164 1.47 47.11 -21.34
C ASN A 164 1.49 45.89 -22.25
N ALA A 165 1.40 46.07 -23.57
CA ALA A 165 1.50 44.92 -24.49
C ALA A 165 2.84 44.19 -24.35
N ALA A 166 3.94 44.90 -24.19
CA ALA A 166 5.28 44.33 -24.03
C ALA A 166 5.53 43.71 -22.64
N ALA A 167 4.83 44.14 -21.57
CA ALA A 167 4.90 43.51 -20.26
C ALA A 167 4.03 42.29 -20.17
N PHE A 168 2.87 42.30 -20.84
CA PHE A 168 1.95 41.14 -20.97
C PHE A 168 2.58 40.03 -21.80
N ASP A 169 3.23 40.33 -22.92
CA ASP A 169 3.94 39.35 -23.73
C ASP A 169 5.09 38.69 -22.96
N ARG A 170 5.89 39.50 -22.25
CA ARG A 170 6.97 38.94 -21.38
C ARG A 170 6.44 38.06 -20.26
N MET A 171 5.26 38.32 -19.70
CA MET A 171 4.67 37.53 -18.62
C MET A 171 4.01 36.27 -19.19
N LYS A 172 3.41 36.35 -20.37
CA LYS A 172 2.88 35.22 -21.13
C LYS A 172 3.99 34.23 -21.52
N ASP A 173 5.12 34.75 -22.05
CA ASP A 173 6.30 33.94 -22.36
C ASP A 173 6.87 33.24 -21.11
N LYS A 174 6.90 33.94 -19.98
CA LYS A 174 7.38 33.37 -18.71
C LYS A 174 6.46 32.25 -18.18
N VAL A 175 5.14 32.38 -18.32
CA VAL A 175 4.16 31.35 -17.96
C VAL A 175 4.29 30.17 -18.90
N GLN A 176 4.41 30.39 -20.22
CA GLN A 176 4.62 29.32 -21.19
C GLN A 176 5.95 28.58 -20.97
N HIS A 177 7.03 29.32 -20.65
CA HIS A 177 8.33 28.70 -20.30
C HIS A 177 8.26 27.85 -19.03
N THR A 178 7.48 28.27 -18.03
CA THR A 178 7.28 27.51 -16.79
C THR A 178 6.41 26.27 -17.03
N GLU A 179 5.40 26.37 -17.91
CA GLU A 179 4.60 25.23 -18.36
C GLU A 179 5.43 24.21 -19.13
N ALA A 180 6.22 24.67 -20.10
CA ALA A 180 7.11 23.82 -20.88
C ALA A 180 8.16 23.10 -20.00
N ALA A 181 8.72 23.81 -18.99
CA ALA A 181 9.64 23.21 -18.03
C ALA A 181 8.97 22.17 -17.12
N THR A 182 7.71 22.40 -16.73
CA THR A 182 6.93 21.43 -15.92
C THR A 182 6.53 20.22 -16.75
N GLN A 183 6.17 20.43 -18.02
CA GLN A 183 5.84 19.37 -18.95
C GLN A 183 7.06 18.53 -19.33
N ALA A 184 8.20 19.16 -19.61
CA ALA A 184 9.48 18.49 -19.85
C ALA A 184 9.96 17.67 -18.62
N ASN A 185 9.73 18.18 -17.41
CA ASN A 185 10.05 17.42 -16.17
C ASN A 185 9.09 16.26 -15.94
N SER A 186 7.83 16.36 -16.38
CA SER A 186 6.85 15.25 -16.36
C SER A 186 7.19 14.21 -17.41
N GLU A 187 7.61 14.59 -18.60
CA GLU A 187 8.07 13.68 -19.67
C GLU A 187 9.35 12.94 -19.27
N LEU A 188 10.33 13.62 -18.66
CA LEU A 188 11.55 12.97 -18.13
C LEU A 188 11.28 11.94 -17.04
N LEU A 189 10.24 12.14 -16.22
CA LEU A 189 9.85 11.19 -15.18
C LEU A 189 9.03 10.02 -15.73
N SER A 190 8.29 10.20 -16.82
CA SER A 190 7.57 9.13 -17.50
C SER A 190 8.50 8.26 -18.35
N ASP A 191 9.44 8.86 -19.07
CA ASP A 191 10.43 8.14 -19.88
C ASP A 191 11.30 7.17 -19.05
N ASP A 192 11.73 7.58 -17.83
CA ASP A 192 12.56 6.71 -16.97
C ASP A 192 11.80 5.45 -16.50
N VAL A 193 10.49 5.51 -16.33
CA VAL A 193 9.68 4.34 -15.92
C VAL A 193 9.38 3.44 -17.11
N ASP A 194 9.01 3.99 -18.25
CA ASP A 194 8.71 3.24 -19.47
C ASP A 194 9.97 2.59 -20.06
N ASP A 195 11.12 3.28 -20.04
CA ASP A 195 12.42 2.71 -20.42
C ASP A 195 12.87 1.57 -19.51
N ARG A 196 12.60 1.64 -18.21
CA ARG A 196 12.88 0.55 -17.25
C ARG A 196 11.99 -0.65 -17.48
N PHE A 197 10.71 -0.45 -17.81
CA PHE A 197 9.82 -1.56 -18.17
C PHE A 197 10.20 -2.17 -19.52
N ALA A 198 10.55 -1.37 -20.53
CA ALA A 198 11.03 -1.85 -21.81
C ALA A 198 12.34 -2.65 -21.69
N ALA A 199 13.26 -2.23 -20.80
CA ALA A 199 14.48 -2.97 -20.50
C ALA A 199 14.20 -4.32 -19.83
N LEU A 200 13.24 -4.37 -18.86
CA LEU A 200 12.81 -5.60 -18.20
C LEU A 200 12.08 -6.58 -19.15
N GLU A 201 11.28 -6.08 -20.07
CA GLU A 201 10.62 -6.91 -21.09
C GLU A 201 11.64 -7.50 -22.06
N LYS A 202 12.63 -6.71 -22.47
CA LYS A 202 13.70 -7.14 -23.36
C LYS A 202 14.61 -8.20 -22.71
N GLU A 203 14.88 -8.08 -21.42
CA GLU A 203 15.65 -9.06 -20.64
C GLU A 203 14.91 -10.40 -20.54
N ARG A 204 13.59 -10.36 -20.28
CA ARG A 204 12.74 -11.57 -20.30
C ARG A 204 12.66 -12.25 -21.67
N GLU A 205 12.62 -11.48 -22.72
CA GLU A 205 12.59 -12.02 -24.09
C GLU A 205 13.93 -12.66 -24.47
N ILE A 206 15.05 -12.05 -24.07
CA ILE A 206 16.39 -12.62 -24.23
C ILE A 206 16.52 -13.93 -23.45
N ASP A 207 16.06 -13.99 -22.20
CA ASP A 207 16.11 -15.21 -21.39
C ASP A 207 15.26 -16.34 -22.00
N ARG A 208 14.09 -16.00 -22.55
CA ARG A 208 13.26 -16.97 -23.27
C ARG A 208 13.94 -17.51 -24.52
N LEU A 209 14.51 -16.65 -25.34
CA LEU A 209 15.25 -17.05 -26.55
C LEU A 209 16.48 -17.87 -26.19
N LEU A 210 17.14 -17.57 -25.09
CA LEU A 210 18.31 -18.31 -24.61
C LEU A 210 17.90 -19.71 -24.08
N ALA A 211 16.74 -19.83 -23.45
CA ALA A 211 16.17 -21.12 -23.03
C ALA A 211 15.77 -21.96 -24.26
N GLU A 212 15.14 -21.36 -25.28
CA GLU A 212 14.81 -22.04 -26.54
C GLU A 212 16.03 -22.51 -27.31
N LEU A 213 17.11 -21.71 -27.35
CA LEU A 213 18.36 -22.10 -27.96
C LEU A 213 19.08 -23.25 -27.22
N LYS A 214 19.03 -23.26 -25.89
CA LYS A 214 19.55 -24.36 -25.07
C LYS A 214 18.74 -25.65 -25.29
N ALA A 215 17.42 -25.56 -25.39
CA ALA A 215 16.54 -26.71 -25.68
C ALA A 215 16.71 -27.29 -27.09
N LYS A 216 17.18 -26.50 -28.08
CA LYS A 216 17.44 -26.97 -29.44
C LYS A 216 18.83 -27.58 -29.61
N ARG A 217 19.73 -27.44 -28.64
CA ARG A 217 21.12 -27.95 -28.69
C ARG A 217 21.40 -29.15 -27.75
N GLY A 218 20.45 -29.52 -26.89
CA GLY A 218 20.44 -30.74 -26.06
C GLY A 218 19.50 -31.79 -26.64
#